data_fe679ec142b415eb28945e462bc22105
#
_entry.id   fe679ec142b415eb28945e462bc22105
#
_cell.length_a   1.000
_cell.length_b   1.000
_cell.length_c   1.000
_cell.angle_alpha   90.00
_cell.angle_beta   90.00
_cell.angle_gamma   90.00
#
_symmetry.space_group_name_H-M   'P 1'
#
loop_
_entity.id
_entity.type
_entity.pdbx_description
1 polymer ?
#
loop_
_entity_poly.entity_id
_entity_poly.type
_entity_poly.pdbx_seq_one_letter_code
_entity_poly.pdbx_strand_id
1 'polypeptide(L)'
;MSEIKFKVSKDGNEKKYIPLIRKMLSRSLSEIRECLSNNGYIDICSLENIEGLQHMTELIEELRKRGAEIVLYEDDRVVETEFLKNIIEAHFDAERYLQETDDKVIEKD
;
A
#
# COMPACT_ATOMS: atom_id res chain seq x y z
N MET A 1 -1.57 11.30 13.44
CA MET A 1 -0.85 10.25 12.69
C MET A 1 -1.29 10.23 11.24
N SER A 2 -0.35 10.02 10.34
CA SER A 2 -0.66 10.00 8.93
C SER A 2 -1.06 8.61 8.46
N GLU A 3 -1.99 8.57 7.52
CA GLU A 3 -2.48 7.34 6.93
C GLU A 3 -2.29 7.39 5.42
N ILE A 4 -2.00 6.22 4.83
CA ILE A 4 -2.00 6.02 3.40
C ILE A 4 -3.28 5.30 3.02
N LYS A 5 -3.94 5.78 1.98
CA LYS A 5 -5.17 5.17 1.48
C LYS A 5 -5.23 5.34 -0.03
N PHE A 6 -5.97 4.48 -0.69
CA PHE A 6 -6.07 4.57 -2.15
C PHE A 6 -7.47 4.24 -2.65
N LYS A 7 -7.75 4.75 -3.83
CA LYS A 7 -8.99 4.49 -4.56
C LYS A 7 -8.67 3.92 -5.92
N VAL A 8 -9.59 3.15 -6.46
CA VAL A 8 -9.54 2.69 -7.84
C VAL A 8 -10.53 3.52 -8.63
N SER A 9 -10.07 4.16 -9.71
CA SER A 9 -10.94 4.97 -10.57
C SER A 9 -11.93 4.08 -11.30
N LYS A 10 -13.16 4.58 -11.51
CA LYS A 10 -14.18 3.84 -12.25
C LYS A 10 -13.83 3.82 -13.73
N ASP A 11 -13.66 2.62 -14.27
CA ASP A 11 -13.31 2.45 -15.67
C ASP A 11 -14.16 1.38 -16.38
N GLY A 12 -15.18 0.88 -15.69
CA GLY A 12 -16.04 -0.17 -16.23
C GLY A 12 -15.47 -1.57 -16.11
N ASN A 13 -14.27 -1.72 -15.54
CA ASN A 13 -13.59 -3.01 -15.40
C ASN A 13 -13.56 -3.51 -13.97
N GLU A 14 -14.44 -3.02 -13.12
CA GLU A 14 -14.47 -3.35 -11.69
C GLU A 14 -14.52 -4.85 -11.44
N LYS A 15 -15.19 -5.60 -12.30
CA LYS A 15 -15.30 -7.05 -12.17
C LYS A 15 -13.94 -7.75 -12.21
N LYS A 16 -12.96 -7.14 -12.88
CA LYS A 16 -11.60 -7.71 -12.95
C LYS A 16 -10.85 -7.54 -11.63
N TYR A 17 -11.19 -6.50 -10.87
CA TYR A 17 -10.47 -6.14 -9.66
C TYR A 17 -11.00 -6.81 -8.40
N ILE A 18 -12.31 -7.12 -8.39
CA ILE A 18 -12.98 -7.67 -7.22
C ILE A 18 -12.33 -8.94 -6.68
N PRO A 19 -12.04 -9.97 -7.52
CA PRO A 19 -11.44 -11.21 -6.99
C PRO A 19 -10.08 -10.96 -6.35
N LEU A 20 -9.28 -10.07 -6.93
CA LEU A 20 -7.96 -9.76 -6.41
C LEU A 20 -8.05 -9.04 -5.07
N ILE A 21 -8.90 -8.03 -4.97
CA ILE A 21 -9.09 -7.26 -3.73
C ILE A 21 -9.60 -8.19 -2.64
N ARG A 22 -10.56 -9.05 -2.96
CA ARG A 22 -11.12 -10.01 -2.02
C ARG A 22 -10.05 -10.96 -1.48
N LYS A 23 -9.19 -11.46 -2.36
CA LYS A 23 -8.11 -12.37 -1.98
C LYS A 23 -7.10 -11.69 -1.06
N MET A 24 -6.71 -10.46 -1.37
CA MET A 24 -5.65 -9.77 -0.65
C MET A 24 -6.10 -9.06 0.62
N LEU A 25 -7.34 -8.56 0.67
CA LEU A 25 -7.84 -7.81 1.82
C LEU A 25 -8.81 -8.58 2.70
N SER A 26 -9.21 -9.77 2.29
CA SER A 26 -10.17 -10.60 3.05
C SER A 26 -11.49 -9.86 3.35
N ARG A 27 -11.91 -8.98 2.47
CA ARG A 27 -13.15 -8.24 2.60
C ARG A 27 -14.30 -8.98 1.91
N SER A 28 -15.52 -8.70 2.35
CA SER A 28 -16.70 -9.29 1.71
C SER A 28 -16.90 -8.70 0.31
N LEU A 29 -17.54 -9.49 -0.55
CA LEU A 29 -17.85 -9.07 -1.91
C LEU A 29 -18.71 -7.80 -1.93
N SER A 30 -19.68 -7.72 -1.01
CA SER A 30 -20.55 -6.55 -0.90
C SER A 30 -19.79 -5.28 -0.57
N GLU A 31 -18.87 -5.35 0.37
CA GLU A 31 -18.05 -4.21 0.78
C GLU A 31 -17.17 -3.72 -0.37
N ILE A 32 -16.56 -4.64 -1.11
CA ILE A 32 -15.71 -4.30 -2.24
C ILE A 32 -16.52 -3.61 -3.34
N ARG A 33 -17.68 -4.17 -3.67
CA ARG A 33 -18.57 -3.59 -4.68
C ARG A 33 -19.03 -2.19 -4.27
N GLU A 34 -19.37 -2.02 -3.02
CA GLU A 34 -19.79 -0.72 -2.50
C GLU A 34 -18.67 0.31 -2.61
N CYS A 35 -17.45 -0.04 -2.21
CA CYS A 35 -16.30 0.83 -2.33
C CYS A 35 -16.04 1.25 -3.78
N LEU A 36 -16.10 0.31 -4.71
CA LEU A 36 -15.89 0.59 -6.12
C LEU A 36 -17.00 1.44 -6.72
N SER A 37 -18.25 1.20 -6.31
CA SER A 37 -19.40 1.95 -6.80
C SER A 37 -19.44 3.38 -6.28
N ASN A 38 -19.07 3.59 -5.03
CA ASN A 38 -19.12 4.89 -4.36
C ASN A 38 -17.81 5.65 -4.43
N ASN A 39 -16.83 5.14 -5.17
CA ASN A 39 -15.50 5.72 -5.26
C ASN A 39 -14.87 5.88 -3.88
N GLY A 40 -15.06 4.88 -3.02
CA GLY A 40 -14.51 4.85 -1.67
C GLY A 40 -13.08 4.34 -1.63
N TYR A 41 -12.44 4.46 -0.48
CA TYR A 41 -11.09 3.95 -0.30
C TYR A 41 -11.11 2.43 -0.22
N ILE A 42 -10.25 1.80 -1.02
CA ILE A 42 -10.14 0.34 -1.06
C ILE A 42 -9.41 -0.16 0.16
N ASP A 43 -8.36 0.54 0.58
CA ASP A 43 -7.58 0.16 1.75
C ASP A 43 -7.02 1.41 2.42
N ILE A 44 -6.82 1.34 3.73
CA ILE A 44 -6.28 2.42 4.55
C ILE A 44 -5.24 1.79 5.48
N CYS A 45 -4.07 2.39 5.56
CA CYS A 45 -2.98 1.87 6.37
C CYS A 45 -2.21 3.00 7.04
N SER A 46 -1.84 2.81 8.31
CA SER A 46 -0.99 3.76 9.01
C SER A 46 0.43 3.76 8.42
N LEU A 47 1.07 4.93 8.36
CA LEU A 47 2.45 5.04 7.90
C LEU A 47 3.43 4.27 8.80
N GLU A 48 3.04 3.96 10.01
CA GLU A 48 3.87 3.18 10.94
C GLU A 48 3.78 1.68 10.71
N ASN A 49 2.77 1.22 9.99
CA ASN A 49 2.56 -0.21 9.74
C ASN A 49 3.25 -0.61 8.44
N ILE A 50 4.52 -0.92 8.52
CA ILE A 50 5.35 -1.26 7.34
C ILE A 50 4.84 -2.51 6.61
N GLU A 51 4.43 -3.53 7.36
CA GLU A 51 3.87 -4.74 6.74
C GLU A 51 2.61 -4.45 5.95
N GLY A 52 1.74 -3.60 6.52
CA GLY A 52 0.53 -3.16 5.82
C GLY A 52 0.84 -2.34 4.58
N LEU A 53 1.85 -1.47 4.66
CA LEU A 53 2.28 -0.67 3.52
C LEU A 53 2.85 -1.53 2.40
N GLN A 54 3.62 -2.57 2.75
CA GLN A 54 4.13 -3.53 1.77
C GLN A 54 3.00 -4.28 1.08
N HIS A 55 2.03 -4.73 1.86
CA HIS A 55 0.87 -5.45 1.34
C HIS A 55 0.05 -4.54 0.42
N MET A 56 -0.15 -3.28 0.82
CA MET A 56 -0.85 -2.30 0.00
C MET A 56 -0.11 -2.05 -1.32
N THR A 57 1.22 -1.95 -1.29
CA THR A 57 2.03 -1.76 -2.49
C THR A 57 1.86 -2.94 -3.46
N GLU A 58 1.88 -4.16 -2.94
CA GLU A 58 1.65 -5.36 -3.75
C GLU A 58 0.27 -5.35 -4.40
N LEU A 59 -0.75 -4.99 -3.64
CA LEU A 59 -2.11 -4.91 -4.16
C LEU A 59 -2.22 -3.85 -5.26
N ILE A 60 -1.64 -2.68 -5.04
CA ILE A 60 -1.64 -1.61 -6.05
C ILE A 60 -0.95 -2.06 -7.33
N GLU A 61 0.20 -2.71 -7.22
CA GLU A 61 0.93 -3.20 -8.39
C GLU A 61 0.13 -4.24 -9.17
N GLU A 62 -0.51 -5.18 -8.46
CA GLU A 62 -1.32 -6.20 -9.10
C GLU A 62 -2.56 -5.60 -9.78
N LEU A 63 -3.19 -4.61 -9.15
CA LEU A 63 -4.32 -3.91 -9.76
C LEU A 63 -3.89 -3.16 -11.03
N ARG A 64 -2.73 -2.52 -11.00
CA ARG A 64 -2.19 -1.83 -12.18
C ARG A 64 -1.88 -2.78 -13.32
N LYS A 65 -1.41 -3.97 -13.03
CA LYS A 65 -1.19 -5.00 -14.04
C LYS A 65 -2.48 -5.38 -14.76
N ARG A 66 -3.60 -5.23 -14.08
CA ARG A 66 -4.93 -5.50 -14.65
C ARG A 66 -5.55 -4.27 -15.31
N GLY A 67 -4.81 -3.17 -15.38
CA GLY A 67 -5.25 -1.95 -16.04
C GLY A 67 -5.96 -0.95 -15.14
N ALA A 68 -5.95 -1.16 -13.83
CA ALA A 68 -6.61 -0.24 -12.91
C ALA A 68 -5.84 1.08 -12.78
N GLU A 69 -6.58 2.18 -12.71
CA GLU A 69 -6.03 3.47 -12.35
C GLU A 69 -6.18 3.67 -10.84
N ILE A 70 -5.06 3.91 -10.18
CA ILE A 70 -5.00 4.05 -8.72
C ILE A 70 -4.71 5.50 -8.38
N VAL A 71 -5.48 6.05 -7.42
CA VAL A 71 -5.19 7.36 -6.82
C VAL A 71 -4.84 7.12 -5.37
N LEU A 72 -3.62 7.47 -5.02
CA LEU A 72 -3.05 7.26 -3.68
C LEU A 72 -3.07 8.57 -2.90
N TYR A 73 -3.40 8.49 -1.61
CA TYR A 73 -3.48 9.65 -0.74
C TYR A 73 -2.65 9.44 0.52
N GLU A 74 -1.98 10.51 0.94
CA GLU A 74 -1.45 10.60 2.29
C GLU A 74 -2.35 11.60 3.02
N ASP A 75 -3.16 11.13 3.95
CA ASP A 75 -4.24 11.92 4.56
C ASP A 75 -5.15 12.49 3.45
N ASP A 76 -5.15 13.79 3.23
CA ASP A 76 -5.97 14.43 2.20
C ASP A 76 -5.19 14.83 0.94
N ARG A 77 -3.92 14.48 0.88
CA ARG A 77 -3.04 14.89 -0.21
C ARG A 77 -2.81 13.74 -1.18
N VAL A 78 -2.96 14.02 -2.47
CA VAL A 78 -2.64 13.04 -3.51
C VAL A 78 -1.13 12.86 -3.60
N VAL A 79 -0.67 11.61 -3.58
CA VAL A 79 0.75 11.26 -3.70
C VAL A 79 0.91 10.17 -4.75
N GLU A 80 2.13 9.98 -5.21
CA GLU A 80 2.44 8.92 -6.17
C GLU A 80 2.87 7.64 -5.46
N THR A 81 2.82 6.52 -6.18
CA THR A 81 3.21 5.22 -5.61
C THR A 81 4.68 5.22 -5.16
N GLU A 82 5.52 6.01 -5.80
CA GLU A 82 6.92 6.16 -5.39
C GLU A 82 7.05 6.65 -3.96
N PHE A 83 6.15 7.54 -3.53
CA PHE A 83 6.13 8.03 -2.15
C PHE A 83 6.01 6.87 -1.17
N LEU A 84 5.12 5.93 -1.45
CA LEU A 84 4.92 4.75 -0.62
C LEU A 84 6.15 3.85 -0.61
N LYS A 85 6.74 3.62 -1.78
CA LYS A 85 7.95 2.81 -1.89
C LYS A 85 9.12 3.43 -1.15
N ASN A 86 9.26 4.75 -1.21
CA ASN A 86 10.33 5.47 -0.52
C ASN A 86 10.22 5.36 1.00
N ILE A 87 8.99 5.40 1.53
CA ILE A 87 8.76 5.22 2.97
C ILE A 87 9.23 3.82 3.41
N ILE A 88 8.87 2.81 2.65
CA ILE A 88 9.23 1.42 2.95
C ILE A 88 10.75 1.25 2.88
N GLU A 89 11.38 1.76 1.84
CA GLU A 89 12.83 1.68 1.68
C GLU A 89 13.57 2.40 2.79
N ALA A 90 13.12 3.58 3.16
CA ALA A 90 13.73 4.36 4.24
C ALA A 90 13.69 3.60 5.57
N HIS A 91 12.59 2.89 5.83
CA HIS A 91 12.47 2.07 7.03
C HIS A 91 13.51 0.95 7.05
N PHE A 92 13.64 0.22 5.95
CA PHE A 92 14.60 -0.88 5.88
C PHE A 92 16.05 -0.39 5.87
N ASP A 93 16.32 0.73 5.24
CA ASP A 93 17.66 1.32 5.25
C ASP A 93 18.09 1.73 6.66
N ALA A 94 17.17 2.30 7.43
CA ALA A 94 17.44 2.66 8.81
C ALA A 94 17.76 1.43 9.65
N GLU A 95 16.99 0.35 9.51
CA GLU A 95 17.25 -0.91 10.21
C GLU A 95 18.59 -1.51 9.83
N ARG A 96 18.89 -1.51 8.53
CA ARG A 96 20.16 -2.03 8.02
C ARG A 96 21.34 -1.25 8.57
N TYR A 97 21.22 0.05 8.60
CA TYR A 97 22.27 0.92 9.15
C TYR A 97 22.55 0.60 10.62
N LEU A 98 21.50 0.44 11.41
CA LEU A 98 21.66 0.10 12.83
C LEU A 98 22.32 -1.25 13.03
N GLN A 99 21.96 -2.25 12.21
CA GLN A 99 22.57 -3.58 12.27
C GLN A 99 24.04 -3.53 11.90
N GLU A 100 24.39 -2.81 10.87
CA GLU A 100 25.78 -2.65 10.45
C GLU A 100 26.62 -1.98 11.54
N THR A 101 26.07 -0.99 12.22
CA THR A 101 26.76 -0.31 13.31
C THR A 101 27.03 -1.25 14.46
N ASP A 102 26.03 -2.06 14.83
CA ASP A 102 26.19 -3.07 15.89
C ASP A 102 27.25 -4.10 15.53
N ASP A 103 27.25 -4.59 14.30
CA ASP A 103 28.25 -5.54 13.83
C ASP A 103 29.66 -4.98 13.89
N LYS A 104 29.83 -3.71 13.54
CA LYS A 104 31.13 -3.04 13.61
C LYS A 104 31.64 -2.92 15.04
N VAL A 105 30.76 -2.64 15.98
CA VAL A 105 31.11 -2.57 17.40
C VAL A 105 31.59 -3.92 17.89
N ILE A 106 30.89 -4.99 17.53
CA ILE A 106 31.26 -6.37 17.88
C ILE A 106 32.61 -6.74 17.29
N GLU A 107 32.89 -6.39 16.05
CA GLU A 107 34.14 -6.70 15.37
C GLU A 107 35.34 -6.01 16.02
N LYS A 108 35.15 -4.83 16.55
CA LYS A 108 36.24 -4.10 17.20
C LYS A 108 36.66 -4.70 18.55
N ASP A 109 35.74 -5.37 19.18
CA ASP A 109 35.97 -6.00 20.47
C ASP A 109 36.62 -7.39 20.29
#